data_42b3fc76155e5c2758806f537e2338ef
#
_entry.id   42b3fc76155e5c2758806f537e2338ef
#
_cell.length_a   1.000
_cell.length_b   1.000
_cell.length_c   1.000
_cell.angle_alpha   90.00
_cell.angle_beta   90.00
_cell.angle_gamma   90.00
#
_symmetry.space_group_name_H-M   'P 1'
#
loop_
_entity.id
_entity.type
_entity.pdbx_description
1 polymer ?
#
loop_
_entity_poly.entity_id
_entity_poly.type
_entity_poly.pdbx_seq_one_letter_code
_entity_poly.pdbx_strand_id
1 'polypeptide(L)'
;MLKLEKCSVGIGDRFAQEAEAQLRACLQIAARGVEVIPVWNKSNREHLIVGSEPASVRAAAAAAVQALAWQKPWHVDADHIRLETADRFIPHSDFFTID
;
A
#
# COMPACT_ATOMS: atom_id res chain seq x y z
N MET A 1 2.99 -17.67 -7.91
CA MET A 1 3.32 -16.35 -8.46
C MET A 1 2.21 -15.36 -8.12
N LEU A 2 2.58 -14.18 -7.66
CA LEU A 2 1.63 -13.12 -7.38
C LEU A 2 0.97 -12.64 -8.68
N LYS A 3 -0.35 -12.54 -8.68
CA LYS A 3 -1.08 -11.97 -9.80
C LYS A 3 -1.60 -10.60 -9.42
N LEU A 4 -1.45 -9.64 -10.33
CA LEU A 4 -2.02 -8.30 -10.15
C LEU A 4 -3.41 -8.26 -10.80
N GLU A 5 -4.32 -7.56 -10.14
CA GLU A 5 -5.68 -7.41 -10.61
C GLU A 5 -5.75 -6.40 -11.77
N LYS A 6 -6.83 -6.46 -12.52
CA LYS A 6 -6.99 -5.63 -13.72
C LYS A 6 -6.94 -4.13 -13.41
N CYS A 7 -7.60 -3.71 -12.33
CA CYS A 7 -7.66 -2.30 -11.95
C CYS A 7 -7.12 -2.13 -10.54
N SER A 8 -5.90 -1.60 -10.44
CA SER A 8 -5.30 -1.26 -9.16
C SER A 8 -4.87 0.20 -9.18
N VAL A 9 -4.81 0.82 -8.00
CA VAL A 9 -4.42 2.22 -7.88
C VAL A 9 -3.41 2.38 -6.74
N GLY A 10 -2.31 3.08 -7.03
CA GLY A 10 -1.31 3.42 -6.03
C GLY A 10 -1.83 4.51 -5.11
N ILE A 11 -1.67 4.32 -3.82
CA ILE A 11 -2.14 5.24 -2.79
C ILE A 11 -0.97 5.60 -1.89
N GLY A 12 -0.62 6.89 -1.83
CA GLY A 12 0.43 7.37 -0.97
C GLY A 12 -0.11 7.92 0.34
N ASP A 13 0.63 7.69 1.42
CA ASP A 13 0.30 8.22 2.74
C ASP A 13 1.60 8.38 3.53
N ARG A 14 2.14 9.59 3.50
CA ARG A 14 3.47 9.86 4.07
C ARG A 14 3.58 9.46 5.54
N PHE A 15 2.53 9.67 6.32
CA PHE A 15 2.55 9.41 7.76
C PHE A 15 1.86 8.10 8.15
N ALA A 16 1.36 7.35 7.17
CA ALA A 16 0.66 6.08 7.38
C ALA A 16 -0.54 6.23 8.34
N GLN A 17 -1.32 7.30 8.17
CA GLN A 17 -2.45 7.60 9.03
C GLN A 17 -3.79 7.62 8.32
N GLU A 18 -3.79 7.55 6.98
CA GLU A 18 -5.00 7.72 6.17
C GLU A 18 -5.49 6.44 5.50
N ALA A 19 -4.89 5.30 5.86
CA ALA A 19 -5.19 4.03 5.18
C ALA A 19 -6.68 3.68 5.22
N GLU A 20 -7.33 3.89 6.35
CA GLU A 20 -8.75 3.58 6.51
C GLU A 20 -9.62 4.48 5.63
N ALA A 21 -9.34 5.78 5.58
CA ALA A 21 -10.07 6.72 4.74
C ALA A 21 -9.88 6.40 3.25
N GLN A 22 -8.66 6.04 2.87
CA GLN A 22 -8.35 5.65 1.49
C GLN A 22 -9.09 4.37 1.09
N LEU A 23 -9.12 3.38 1.98
CA LEU A 23 -9.84 2.13 1.71
C LEU A 23 -11.35 2.36 1.66
N ARG A 24 -11.87 3.25 2.49
CA ARG A 24 -13.28 3.63 2.48
C ARG A 24 -13.68 4.21 1.12
N ALA A 25 -12.80 4.98 0.50
CA ALA A 25 -13.04 5.49 -0.85
C ALA A 25 -13.14 4.34 -1.87
N CYS A 26 -12.31 3.32 -1.75
CA CYS A 26 -12.38 2.14 -2.61
C CYS A 26 -13.71 1.40 -2.42
N LEU A 27 -14.19 1.30 -1.17
CA LEU A 27 -15.50 0.69 -0.88
C LEU A 27 -16.64 1.48 -1.53
N GLN A 28 -16.60 2.81 -1.49
CA GLN A 28 -17.62 3.65 -2.09
C GLN A 28 -17.66 3.49 -3.60
N ILE A 29 -16.50 3.38 -4.24
CA ILE A 29 -16.41 3.16 -5.68
C ILE A 29 -16.93 1.77 -6.03
N ALA A 30 -16.61 0.76 -5.23
CA ALA A 30 -17.09 -0.60 -5.43
C ALA A 30 -18.62 -0.68 -5.37
N ALA A 31 -19.23 0.11 -4.47
CA ALA A 31 -20.69 0.18 -4.36
C ALA A 31 -21.35 0.74 -5.62
N ARG A 32 -20.60 1.44 -6.46
CA ARG A 32 -21.06 1.95 -7.75
C ARG A 32 -20.74 1.02 -8.92
N GLY A 33 -20.26 -0.19 -8.63
CA GLY A 33 -19.99 -1.20 -9.64
C GLY A 33 -18.58 -1.15 -10.25
N VAL A 34 -17.68 -0.38 -9.69
CA VAL A 34 -16.29 -0.30 -10.17
C VAL A 34 -15.36 -0.88 -9.12
N GLU A 35 -14.65 -1.96 -9.47
CA GLU A 35 -13.68 -2.58 -8.59
C GLU A 35 -12.31 -1.93 -8.78
N VAL A 36 -11.79 -1.32 -7.71
CA VAL A 36 -10.45 -0.73 -7.68
C VAL A 36 -9.70 -1.34 -6.50
N ILE A 37 -8.54 -1.91 -6.78
CA ILE A 37 -7.73 -2.59 -5.77
C ILE A 37 -6.67 -1.61 -5.25
N PRO A 38 -6.62 -1.36 -3.93
CA PRO A 38 -5.66 -0.42 -3.37
C PRO A 38 -4.25 -1.00 -3.33
N VAL A 39 -3.28 -0.17 -3.66
CA VAL A 39 -1.86 -0.49 -3.55
C VAL A 39 -1.21 0.62 -2.74
N TRP A 40 -0.95 0.38 -1.46
CA TRP A 40 -0.33 1.38 -0.60
C TRP A 40 1.16 1.46 -0.90
N ASN A 41 1.66 2.68 -1.07
CA ASN A 41 3.08 2.89 -1.38
C ASN A 41 3.70 3.94 -0.47
N LYS A 42 5.01 3.84 -0.30
CA LYS A 42 5.79 4.83 0.41
C LYS A 42 7.26 4.63 0.03
N SER A 43 7.93 5.71 -0.33
CA SER A 43 9.32 5.65 -0.78
C SER A 43 10.29 5.57 0.40
N ASN A 44 11.50 5.08 0.10
CA ASN A 44 12.57 5.08 1.10
C ASN A 44 12.87 6.49 1.62
N ARG A 45 12.84 7.48 0.72
CA ARG A 45 13.07 8.87 1.11
C ARG A 45 12.01 9.36 2.10
N GLU A 46 10.74 9.03 1.87
CA GLU A 46 9.66 9.41 2.79
C GLU A 46 9.85 8.75 4.16
N HIS A 47 10.21 7.48 4.19
CA HIS A 47 10.50 6.79 5.45
C HIS A 47 11.63 7.46 6.22
N LEU A 48 12.70 7.85 5.52
CA LEU A 48 13.83 8.50 6.16
C LEU A 48 13.46 9.89 6.71
N ILE A 49 12.65 10.64 5.97
CA ILE A 49 12.25 11.99 6.39
C ILE A 49 11.36 11.95 7.63
N VAL A 50 10.40 11.04 7.67
CA VAL A 50 9.44 10.99 8.79
C VAL A 50 9.84 10.01 9.89
N GLY A 51 10.94 9.28 9.72
CA GLY A 51 11.43 8.35 10.74
C GLY A 51 10.61 7.08 10.89
N SER A 52 10.03 6.59 9.78
CA SER A 52 9.24 5.36 9.80
C SER A 52 9.96 4.21 9.10
N GLU A 53 9.39 3.01 9.21
CA GLU A 53 9.93 1.81 8.59
C GLU A 53 8.92 1.20 7.62
N PRO A 54 9.36 0.43 6.60
CA PRO A 54 8.46 -0.19 5.63
C PRO A 54 7.35 -1.03 6.26
N ALA A 55 7.63 -1.71 7.38
CA ALA A 55 6.63 -2.50 8.08
C ALA A 55 5.41 -1.66 8.50
N SER A 56 5.58 -0.36 8.74
CA SER A 56 4.48 0.51 9.18
C SER A 56 3.41 0.67 8.10
N VAL A 57 3.80 0.66 6.83
CA VAL A 57 2.84 0.77 5.72
C VAL A 57 1.96 -0.47 5.66
N ARG A 58 2.57 -1.66 5.71
CA ARG A 58 1.81 -2.91 5.69
C ARG A 58 0.93 -3.04 6.93
N ALA A 59 1.43 -2.64 8.10
CA ALA A 59 0.64 -2.69 9.34
C ALA A 59 -0.57 -1.76 9.26
N ALA A 60 -0.40 -0.55 8.76
CA ALA A 60 -1.51 0.40 8.61
C ALA A 60 -2.54 -0.11 7.61
N ALA A 61 -2.08 -0.65 6.48
CA ALA A 61 -2.95 -1.23 5.47
C ALA A 61 -3.73 -2.43 6.03
N ALA A 62 -3.05 -3.34 6.73
CA ALA A 62 -3.69 -4.51 7.33
C ALA A 62 -4.73 -4.10 8.36
N ALA A 63 -4.45 -3.08 9.17
CA ALA A 63 -5.40 -2.57 10.17
C ALA A 63 -6.64 -2.00 9.50
N ALA A 64 -6.48 -1.25 8.40
CA ALA A 64 -7.61 -0.70 7.64
C ALA A 64 -8.46 -1.82 7.02
N VAL A 65 -7.81 -2.81 6.43
CA VAL A 65 -8.48 -3.98 5.84
C VAL A 65 -9.33 -4.69 6.89
N GLN A 66 -8.79 -4.88 8.08
CA GLN A 66 -9.52 -5.53 9.16
C GLN A 66 -10.67 -4.65 9.67
N ALA A 67 -10.41 -3.36 9.88
CA ALA A 67 -11.41 -2.42 10.42
C ALA A 67 -12.63 -2.29 9.49
N LEU A 68 -12.43 -2.30 8.18
CA LEU A 68 -13.49 -2.13 7.20
C LEU A 68 -13.98 -3.46 6.61
N ALA A 69 -13.47 -4.59 7.10
CA ALA A 69 -13.82 -5.93 6.61
C ALA A 69 -13.65 -6.06 5.09
N TRP A 70 -12.57 -5.53 4.56
CA TRP A 70 -12.25 -5.58 3.14
C TRP A 70 -12.02 -7.01 2.71
N GLN A 71 -12.77 -7.50 1.74
CA GLN A 71 -12.74 -8.91 1.31
C GLN A 71 -11.98 -9.12 0.00
N LYS A 72 -11.50 -8.05 -0.62
CA LYS A 72 -10.83 -8.10 -1.91
C LYS A 72 -9.31 -8.02 -1.73
N PRO A 73 -8.53 -8.28 -2.79
CA PRO A 73 -7.08 -8.13 -2.70
C PRO A 73 -6.62 -6.71 -2.37
N TRP A 74 -5.42 -6.61 -1.84
CA TRP A 74 -4.74 -5.35 -1.57
C TRP A 74 -3.24 -5.61 -1.59
N HIS A 75 -2.46 -4.59 -1.91
CA HIS A 75 -1.02 -4.74 -2.06
C HIS A 75 -0.26 -3.58 -1.45
N VAL A 76 1.04 -3.79 -1.25
CA VAL A 76 1.97 -2.76 -0.80
C VAL A 76 3.11 -2.69 -1.79
N ASP A 77 3.43 -1.49 -2.27
CA ASP A 77 4.51 -1.21 -3.20
C ASP A 77 5.66 -0.52 -2.48
N ALA A 78 6.86 -1.06 -2.65
CA ALA A 78 8.09 -0.39 -2.25
C ALA A 78 8.42 0.66 -3.31
N ASP A 79 8.02 1.90 -3.05
CA ASP A 79 8.08 2.97 -4.04
C ASP A 79 9.47 3.58 -4.13
N HIS A 80 9.99 3.73 -5.35
CA HIS A 80 11.28 4.36 -5.64
C HIS A 80 12.42 3.77 -4.82
N ILE A 81 12.66 2.47 -4.96
CA ILE A 81 13.75 1.79 -4.28
C ILE A 81 14.91 1.53 -5.22
N ARG A 82 16.07 1.25 -4.64
CA ARG A 82 17.28 0.83 -5.34
C ARG A 82 17.75 -0.48 -4.75
N LEU A 83 18.74 -1.10 -5.40
CA LEU A 83 19.29 -2.37 -4.93
C LEU A 83 19.76 -2.27 -3.48
N GLU A 84 20.46 -1.19 -3.13
CA GLU A 84 21.02 -1.02 -1.78
C GLU A 84 19.96 -0.72 -0.72
N THR A 85 18.73 -0.36 -1.09
CA THR A 85 17.65 -0.09 -0.13
C THR A 85 16.57 -1.15 -0.13
N ALA A 86 16.62 -2.11 -1.06
CA ALA A 86 15.55 -3.08 -1.27
C ALA A 86 15.32 -4.00 -0.08
N ASP A 87 16.38 -4.41 0.62
CA ASP A 87 16.29 -5.43 1.67
C ASP A 87 15.29 -5.07 2.77
N ARG A 88 15.19 -3.79 3.13
CA ARG A 88 14.26 -3.31 4.14
C ARG A 88 12.80 -3.51 3.74
N PHE A 89 12.54 -3.47 2.43
CA PHE A 89 11.18 -3.50 1.89
C PHE A 89 10.69 -4.90 1.55
N ILE A 90 11.60 -5.82 1.24
CA ILE A 90 11.23 -7.15 0.75
C ILE A 90 10.22 -7.87 1.64
N PRO A 91 10.39 -7.94 2.97
CA PRO A 91 9.44 -8.67 3.81
C PRO A 91 8.06 -8.03 3.90
N HIS A 92 7.92 -6.77 3.49
CA HIS A 92 6.72 -5.98 3.75
C HIS A 92 6.03 -5.48 2.49
N SER A 93 6.51 -5.88 1.31
CA SER A 93 6.00 -5.36 0.04
C SER A 93 5.69 -6.48 -0.93
N ASP A 94 4.74 -6.24 -1.80
CA ASP A 94 4.29 -7.20 -2.80
C ASP A 94 4.95 -6.95 -4.15
N PHE A 95 5.23 -5.69 -4.48
CA PHE A 95 6.00 -5.35 -5.67
C PHE A 95 6.80 -4.07 -5.44
N PHE A 96 7.65 -3.75 -6.40
CA PHE A 96 8.74 -2.81 -6.19
C PHE A 96 8.86 -1.87 -7.38
N THR A 97 8.84 -0.56 -7.11
CA THR A 97 9.06 0.46 -8.11
C THR A 97 10.54 0.82 -8.10
N ILE A 98 11.25 0.46 -9.15
CA ILE A 98 12.69 0.70 -9.25
C ILE A 98 12.94 2.15 -9.66
N ASP A 99 13.81 2.81 -8.93
CA ASP A 99 14.19 4.20 -9.19
C ASP A 99 15.22 4.30 -10.33
#